data_825b350e8a18a767eeef4693b9de2533
#
_entry.id   825b350e8a18a767eeef4693b9de2533
#
_cell.length_a   1.000
_cell.length_b   1.000
_cell.length_c   1.000
_cell.angle_alpha   90.00
_cell.angle_beta   90.00
_cell.angle_gamma   90.00
#
_symmetry.space_group_name_H-M   'P 1'
#
loop_
_entity.id
_entity.type
_entity.pdbx_description
1 polymer ?
#
loop_
_entity_poly.entity_id
_entity_poly.type
_entity_poly.pdbx_seq_one_letter_code
_entity_poly.pdbx_strand_id
1 'polypeptide(L)'
;EGLLTAVFDAYVRKSFPDVLLAEGEPLPLFCEETVTICSDKQKADRVWKGLEKKISKLSLSGLTVSWLSELPEIDMLLFRYIRKAIDYSKSIEVNFGDPDVLQMSKIWKKVSNERLRIMQFLRFQKAVDGTYFSAVEPIYNVLPLVLPYLNDRFGDQKWLIYDMRREYGYYYDLKETIEVRFEQKEAHLLSGFLSEELMDENEKLFQQMWKEYFKTIAIKERINPKLHRQHL
;
A
#
# COMPACT_ATOMS: atom_id res chain seq x y z
N GLU A 1 13.64 6.12 -0.76
CA GLU A 1 15.07 6.56 -0.81
C GLU A 1 15.29 7.82 0.03
N GLY A 2 14.47 8.87 -0.12
CA GLY A 2 14.63 10.15 0.59
C GLY A 2 14.71 10.01 2.10
N LEU A 3 13.79 9.27 2.73
CA LEU A 3 13.79 9.02 4.16
C LEU A 3 15.10 8.36 4.63
N LEU A 4 15.59 7.35 3.92
CA LEU A 4 16.85 6.68 4.29
C LEU A 4 18.07 7.60 4.08
N THR A 5 18.01 8.46 3.06
CA THR A 5 19.03 9.50 2.86
C THR A 5 19.02 10.50 4.03
N ALA A 6 17.84 10.91 4.48
CA ALA A 6 17.69 11.79 5.64
C ALA A 6 18.27 11.17 6.91
N VAL A 7 18.04 9.86 7.13
CA VAL A 7 18.67 9.13 8.24
C VAL A 7 20.20 9.18 8.11
N PHE A 8 20.76 8.86 6.94
CA PHE A 8 22.20 8.90 6.73
C PHE A 8 22.79 10.27 7.04
N ASP A 9 22.20 11.32 6.48
CA ASP A 9 22.70 12.69 6.63
C ASP A 9 22.56 13.19 8.08
N ALA A 10 21.52 12.79 8.81
CA ALA A 10 21.37 13.09 10.23
C ALA A 10 22.54 12.52 11.06
N TYR A 11 22.98 11.30 10.77
CA TYR A 11 24.14 10.70 11.45
C TYR A 11 25.45 11.40 11.08
N VAL A 12 25.64 11.76 9.80
CA VAL A 12 26.84 12.48 9.34
C VAL A 12 26.94 13.86 10.01
N ARG A 13 25.84 14.56 10.09
CA ARG A 13 25.76 15.91 10.70
C ARG A 13 25.72 15.87 12.22
N LYS A 14 25.42 14.70 12.81
CA LYS A 14 25.14 14.54 14.25
C LYS A 14 23.99 15.43 14.74
N SER A 15 23.06 15.75 13.84
CA SER A 15 21.87 16.54 14.09
C SER A 15 20.66 15.77 13.63
N PHE A 16 19.67 15.60 14.51
CA PHE A 16 18.49 14.82 14.23
C PHE A 16 17.27 15.75 14.12
N PRO A 17 16.44 15.60 13.07
CA PRO A 17 15.29 16.47 12.88
C PRO A 17 14.18 16.17 13.89
N ASP A 18 13.46 17.22 14.29
CA ASP A 18 12.22 17.11 15.05
C ASP A 18 11.03 16.82 14.15
N VAL A 19 11.08 17.30 12.89
CA VAL A 19 10.02 17.14 11.89
C VAL A 19 10.65 16.82 10.54
N LEU A 20 10.03 15.91 9.82
CA LEU A 20 10.30 15.64 8.41
C LEU A 20 9.09 16.14 7.60
N LEU A 21 9.37 16.88 6.55
CA LEU A 21 8.38 17.45 5.65
C LEU A 21 8.62 16.93 4.23
N ALA A 22 7.55 16.69 3.52
CA ALA A 22 7.63 16.44 2.08
C ALA A 22 7.86 17.76 1.32
N GLU A 23 8.32 17.65 0.09
CA GLU A 23 8.49 18.81 -0.79
C GLU A 23 7.15 19.53 -0.99
N GLY A 24 7.15 20.86 -0.75
CA GLY A 24 5.93 21.68 -0.87
C GLY A 24 5.09 21.78 0.41
N GLU A 25 5.42 21.05 1.46
CA GLU A 25 4.75 21.23 2.75
C GLU A 25 5.21 22.52 3.45
N PRO A 26 4.29 23.23 4.15
CA PRO A 26 4.63 24.48 4.84
C PRO A 26 5.56 24.23 6.01
N LEU A 27 6.54 25.11 6.18
CA LEU A 27 7.44 25.07 7.33
C LEU A 27 6.69 25.40 8.63
N PRO A 28 7.07 24.79 9.75
CA PRO A 28 6.58 25.17 11.08
C PRO A 28 6.84 26.66 11.36
N LEU A 29 5.94 27.30 12.12
CA LEU A 29 6.06 28.72 12.48
C LEU A 29 7.35 29.04 13.24
N PHE A 30 7.86 28.09 14.00
CA PHE A 30 9.11 28.20 14.74
C PHE A 30 10.06 27.13 14.23
N CYS A 31 11.02 27.53 13.41
CA CYS A 31 12.03 26.65 12.84
C CYS A 31 13.41 27.35 12.97
N GLU A 32 14.32 26.72 13.69
CA GLU A 32 15.67 27.25 13.87
C GLU A 32 16.56 27.01 12.65
N GLU A 33 16.45 25.80 12.07
CA GLU A 33 17.25 25.38 10.92
C GLU A 33 16.43 24.47 10.00
N THR A 34 16.57 24.66 8.72
CA THR A 34 15.96 23.80 7.69
C THR A 34 17.04 23.20 6.81
N VAL A 35 16.98 21.88 6.64
CA VAL A 35 17.92 21.14 5.79
C VAL A 35 17.14 20.43 4.68
N THR A 36 17.44 20.78 3.44
CA THR A 36 16.88 20.07 2.27
C THR A 36 17.72 18.84 1.99
N ILE A 37 17.05 17.70 1.88
CA ILE A 37 17.68 16.41 1.59
C ILE A 37 17.32 15.99 0.15
N CYS A 38 18.33 15.86 -0.70
CA CYS A 38 18.17 15.24 -2.02
C CYS A 38 18.35 13.73 -1.90
N SER A 39 17.43 12.96 -2.49
CA SER A 39 17.50 11.50 -2.47
C SER A 39 18.81 11.01 -3.10
N ASP A 40 19.53 10.16 -2.37
CA ASP A 40 20.80 9.56 -2.80
C ASP A 40 20.73 8.04 -2.56
N LYS A 41 20.76 7.29 -3.65
CA LYS A 41 20.66 5.83 -3.62
C LYS A 41 21.81 5.18 -2.83
N GLN A 42 23.03 5.68 -2.95
CA GLN A 42 24.17 5.07 -2.26
C GLN A 42 24.06 5.25 -0.74
N LYS A 43 23.62 6.41 -0.29
CA LYS A 43 23.37 6.68 1.14
C LYS A 43 22.22 5.81 1.66
N ALA A 44 21.11 5.75 0.92
CA ALA A 44 19.96 4.92 1.27
C ALA A 44 20.33 3.43 1.36
N ASP A 45 21.07 2.90 0.39
CA ASP A 45 21.55 1.52 0.38
C ASP A 45 22.45 1.20 1.59
N ARG A 46 23.29 2.15 2.02
CA ARG A 46 24.14 1.97 3.21
C ARG A 46 23.31 1.85 4.49
N VAL A 47 22.30 2.69 4.65
CA VAL A 47 21.37 2.61 5.80
C VAL A 47 20.61 1.30 5.76
N TRP A 48 20.08 0.91 4.60
CA TRP A 48 19.34 -0.34 4.43
C TRP A 48 20.20 -1.57 4.79
N LYS A 49 21.41 -1.66 4.27
CA LYS A 49 22.36 -2.73 4.62
C LYS A 49 22.74 -2.74 6.11
N GLY A 50 22.75 -1.56 6.73
CA GLY A 50 22.92 -1.44 8.18
C GLY A 50 21.75 -2.05 8.96
N LEU A 51 20.53 -1.75 8.52
CA LEU A 51 19.30 -2.29 9.12
C LEU A 51 19.18 -3.81 8.94
N GLU A 52 19.55 -4.36 7.79
CA GLU A 52 19.57 -5.82 7.53
C GLU A 52 20.39 -6.61 8.55
N LYS A 53 21.39 -5.97 9.17
CA LYS A 53 22.21 -6.58 10.21
C LYS A 53 21.63 -6.46 11.62
N LYS A 54 20.64 -5.56 11.79
CA LYS A 54 20.11 -5.18 13.11
C LYS A 54 18.70 -5.69 13.37
N ILE A 55 17.88 -5.80 12.33
CA ILE A 55 16.49 -6.23 12.42
C ILE A 55 16.21 -7.36 11.45
N SER A 56 15.17 -8.14 11.74
CA SER A 56 14.75 -9.28 10.93
C SER A 56 14.21 -8.85 9.56
N LYS A 57 14.23 -9.78 8.59
CA LYS A 57 13.61 -9.56 7.27
C LYS A 57 12.11 -9.19 7.39
N LEU A 58 11.45 -9.74 8.41
CA LEU A 58 10.05 -9.45 8.68
C LEU A 58 9.85 -7.98 9.06
N SER A 59 10.68 -7.46 9.96
CA SER A 59 10.64 -6.06 10.38
C SER A 59 11.08 -5.09 9.27
N LEU A 60 12.03 -5.49 8.43
CA LEU A 60 12.37 -4.72 7.21
C LEU A 60 11.17 -4.61 6.26
N SER A 61 10.48 -5.73 6.01
CA SER A 61 9.22 -5.71 5.26
C SER A 61 8.18 -4.82 5.94
N GLY A 62 8.10 -4.87 7.27
CA GLY A 62 7.23 -4.03 8.07
C GLY A 62 7.47 -2.53 7.87
N LEU A 63 8.73 -2.10 7.71
CA LEU A 63 9.06 -0.71 7.38
C LEU A 63 8.45 -0.28 6.04
N THR A 64 8.64 -1.09 5.00
CA THR A 64 8.10 -0.82 3.66
C THR A 64 6.57 -0.82 3.67
N VAL A 65 5.96 -1.83 4.32
CA VAL A 65 4.49 -1.93 4.43
C VAL A 65 3.91 -0.74 5.19
N SER A 66 4.56 -0.31 6.28
CA SER A 66 4.07 0.83 7.05
C SER A 66 4.24 2.15 6.31
N TRP A 67 5.29 2.31 5.52
CA TRP A 67 5.46 3.49 4.66
C TRP A 67 4.31 3.63 3.66
N LEU A 68 3.82 2.53 3.11
CA LEU A 68 2.66 2.50 2.22
C LEU A 68 1.33 2.85 2.92
N SER A 69 1.34 3.11 4.23
CA SER A 69 0.16 3.64 4.92
C SER A 69 -0.19 5.06 4.49
N GLU A 70 0.80 5.83 4.03
CA GLU A 70 0.67 7.26 3.66
C GLU A 70 -0.01 8.09 4.76
N LEU A 71 0.16 7.67 6.02
CA LEU A 71 -0.39 8.40 7.16
C LEU A 71 0.43 9.66 7.41
N PRO A 72 -0.21 10.75 7.90
CA PRO A 72 0.53 11.89 8.40
C PRO A 72 1.60 11.45 9.42
N GLU A 73 2.76 12.08 9.39
CA GLU A 73 3.88 11.80 10.29
C GLU A 73 4.49 10.38 10.19
N ILE A 74 4.08 9.56 9.19
CA ILE A 74 4.65 8.21 9.03
C ILE A 74 6.16 8.27 8.84
N ASP A 75 6.65 9.23 8.07
CA ASP A 75 8.07 9.37 7.78
C ASP A 75 8.86 9.65 9.07
N MET A 76 8.32 10.48 9.96
CA MET A 76 8.95 10.77 11.24
C MET A 76 8.91 9.57 12.20
N LEU A 77 7.84 8.80 12.19
CA LEU A 77 7.75 7.55 12.96
C LEU A 77 8.79 6.53 12.48
N LEU A 78 8.90 6.35 11.15
CA LEU A 78 9.89 5.46 10.54
C LEU A 78 11.31 5.92 10.83
N PHE A 79 11.57 7.22 10.74
CA PHE A 79 12.87 7.81 11.09
C PHE A 79 13.28 7.48 12.52
N ARG A 80 12.39 7.72 13.50
CA ARG A 80 12.65 7.40 14.91
C ARG A 80 12.84 5.91 15.15
N TYR A 81 12.02 5.05 14.50
CA TYR A 81 12.17 3.60 14.59
C TYR A 81 13.52 3.15 14.03
N ILE A 82 13.90 3.61 12.83
CA ILE A 82 15.17 3.28 12.18
C ILE A 82 16.35 3.72 13.05
N ARG A 83 16.30 4.95 13.58
CA ARG A 83 17.32 5.46 14.48
C ARG A 83 17.48 4.57 15.70
N LYS A 84 16.38 4.21 16.38
CA LYS A 84 16.41 3.30 17.53
C LYS A 84 16.99 1.93 17.15
N ALA A 85 16.62 1.38 15.99
CA ALA A 85 17.16 0.11 15.51
C ALA A 85 18.68 0.16 15.29
N ILE A 86 19.21 1.31 14.85
CA ILE A 86 20.66 1.51 14.66
C ILE A 86 21.37 1.72 15.98
N ASP A 87 20.82 2.58 16.85
CA ASP A 87 21.50 3.02 18.08
C ASP A 87 21.52 1.95 19.19
N TYR A 88 20.46 1.15 19.30
CA TYR A 88 20.39 0.14 20.34
C TYR A 88 21.26 -1.09 20.01
N SER A 89 21.90 -1.63 21.03
CA SER A 89 22.68 -2.87 20.92
C SER A 89 21.82 -4.13 20.84
N LYS A 90 20.61 -4.08 21.41
CA LYS A 90 19.63 -5.17 21.39
C LYS A 90 18.55 -4.88 20.37
N SER A 91 17.94 -5.92 19.79
CA SER A 91 16.81 -5.78 18.89
C SER A 91 15.64 -5.07 19.59
N ILE A 92 15.04 -4.10 18.90
CA ILE A 92 13.87 -3.34 19.39
C ILE A 92 12.53 -3.94 18.94
N GLU A 93 12.56 -4.94 18.06
CA GLU A 93 11.39 -5.40 17.29
C GLU A 93 10.20 -5.85 18.16
N VAL A 94 10.50 -6.42 19.31
CA VAL A 94 9.49 -6.93 20.27
C VAL A 94 9.34 -6.05 21.50
N ASN A 95 9.99 -4.91 21.53
CA ASN A 95 9.88 -3.96 22.64
C ASN A 95 8.62 -3.11 22.53
N PHE A 96 7.45 -3.71 22.71
CA PHE A 96 6.15 -3.01 22.65
C PHE A 96 5.92 -2.02 23.81
N GLY A 97 6.82 -1.92 24.77
CA GLY A 97 6.86 -0.83 25.74
C GLY A 97 7.33 0.49 25.14
N ASP A 98 8.04 0.46 24.02
CA ASP A 98 8.40 1.65 23.26
C ASP A 98 7.21 2.11 22.38
N PRO A 99 6.80 3.40 22.49
CA PRO A 99 5.63 3.89 21.76
C PRO A 99 5.80 3.84 20.25
N ASP A 100 7.01 4.08 19.70
CA ASP A 100 7.24 4.03 18.26
C ASP A 100 7.17 2.60 17.74
N VAL A 101 7.71 1.62 18.46
CA VAL A 101 7.62 0.19 18.11
C VAL A 101 6.17 -0.28 18.13
N LEU A 102 5.42 0.10 19.18
CA LEU A 102 4.01 -0.24 19.28
C LEU A 102 3.17 0.38 18.16
N GLN A 103 3.39 1.67 17.86
CA GLN A 103 2.67 2.37 16.80
C GLN A 103 3.00 1.77 15.43
N MET A 104 4.27 1.49 15.16
CA MET A 104 4.74 0.83 13.95
C MET A 104 4.05 -0.52 13.73
N SER A 105 3.97 -1.37 14.77
CA SER A 105 3.28 -2.66 14.74
C SER A 105 1.79 -2.52 14.43
N LYS A 106 1.12 -1.52 15.01
CA LYS A 106 -0.31 -1.24 14.76
C LYS A 106 -0.55 -0.81 13.31
N ILE A 107 0.30 0.07 12.76
CA ILE A 107 0.19 0.53 11.37
C ILE A 107 0.43 -0.64 10.41
N TRP A 108 1.52 -1.37 10.60
CA TRP A 108 1.80 -2.56 9.81
C TRP A 108 0.64 -3.54 9.76
N LYS A 109 0.03 -3.84 10.92
CA LYS A 109 -1.15 -4.71 11.01
C LYS A 109 -2.35 -4.15 10.22
N LYS A 110 -2.61 -2.84 10.28
CA LYS A 110 -3.71 -2.20 9.55
C LYS A 110 -3.51 -2.32 8.04
N VAL A 111 -2.34 -1.96 7.53
CA VAL A 111 -2.00 -2.05 6.09
C VAL A 111 -2.05 -3.50 5.61
N SER A 112 -1.49 -4.44 6.38
CA SER A 112 -1.51 -5.87 6.05
C SER A 112 -2.93 -6.44 6.02
N ASN A 113 -3.81 -6.03 6.94
CA ASN A 113 -5.21 -6.45 6.94
C ASN A 113 -5.95 -5.92 5.72
N GLU A 114 -5.68 -4.69 5.30
CA GLU A 114 -6.31 -4.14 4.09
C GLU A 114 -5.82 -4.85 2.83
N ARG A 115 -4.51 -5.12 2.71
CA ARG A 115 -3.99 -5.99 1.67
C ARG A 115 -4.76 -7.32 1.60
N LEU A 116 -4.96 -7.99 2.74
CA LEU A 116 -5.69 -9.26 2.80
C LEU A 116 -7.15 -9.08 2.36
N ARG A 117 -7.80 -7.98 2.72
CA ARG A 117 -9.17 -7.68 2.27
C ARG A 117 -9.24 -7.56 0.75
N ILE A 118 -8.33 -6.80 0.13
CA ILE A 118 -8.27 -6.71 -1.33
C ILE A 118 -8.11 -8.10 -1.95
N MET A 119 -7.15 -8.91 -1.47
CA MET A 119 -6.94 -10.27 -2.00
C MET A 119 -8.16 -11.18 -1.86
N GLN A 120 -8.97 -11.02 -0.81
CA GLN A 120 -10.15 -11.84 -0.54
C GLN A 120 -11.40 -11.36 -1.29
N PHE A 121 -11.57 -10.05 -1.45
CA PHE A 121 -12.81 -9.45 -1.94
C PHE A 121 -12.70 -8.83 -3.33
N LEU A 122 -11.50 -8.81 -3.92
CA LEU A 122 -11.32 -8.34 -5.29
C LEU A 122 -12.22 -9.13 -6.24
N ARG A 123 -12.91 -8.41 -7.11
CA ARG A 123 -13.77 -8.98 -8.17
C ARG A 123 -13.43 -8.30 -9.48
N PHE A 124 -13.13 -9.11 -10.46
CA PHE A 124 -12.90 -8.67 -11.82
C PHE A 124 -14.17 -8.71 -12.64
N GLN A 125 -14.30 -7.75 -13.56
CA GLN A 125 -15.30 -7.69 -14.61
C GLN A 125 -14.58 -7.94 -15.93
N LYS A 126 -15.10 -8.83 -16.75
CA LYS A 126 -14.49 -9.13 -18.05
C LYS A 126 -14.92 -8.09 -19.09
N ALA A 127 -13.95 -7.45 -19.71
CA ALA A 127 -14.17 -6.54 -20.82
C ALA A 127 -14.27 -7.26 -22.15
N VAL A 128 -14.82 -6.59 -23.18
CA VAL A 128 -15.01 -7.12 -24.53
C VAL A 128 -13.69 -7.59 -25.17
N ASP A 129 -12.59 -6.91 -24.86
CA ASP A 129 -11.24 -7.24 -25.33
C ASP A 129 -10.60 -8.44 -24.60
N GLY A 130 -11.33 -9.03 -23.65
CA GLY A 130 -10.87 -10.14 -22.83
C GLY A 130 -10.02 -9.75 -21.62
N THR A 131 -9.81 -8.46 -21.36
CA THR A 131 -9.11 -7.97 -20.17
C THR A 131 -10.04 -8.01 -18.95
N TYR A 132 -9.50 -8.45 -17.82
CA TYR A 132 -10.21 -8.47 -16.54
C TYR A 132 -9.94 -7.17 -15.78
N PHE A 133 -10.95 -6.33 -15.63
CA PHE A 133 -10.88 -5.03 -14.98
C PHE A 133 -11.42 -5.10 -13.54
N SER A 134 -10.72 -4.44 -12.62
CA SER A 134 -11.23 -4.18 -11.27
C SER A 134 -10.75 -2.83 -10.78
N ALA A 135 -11.66 -2.04 -10.21
CA ALA A 135 -11.33 -0.83 -9.50
C ALA A 135 -11.57 -1.01 -8.00
N VAL A 136 -10.70 -0.43 -7.22
CA VAL A 136 -10.71 -0.48 -5.75
C VAL A 136 -10.42 0.90 -5.18
N GLU A 137 -10.86 1.16 -3.96
CA GLU A 137 -10.61 2.41 -3.26
C GLU A 137 -10.02 2.13 -1.86
N PRO A 138 -8.79 1.63 -1.78
CA PRO A 138 -8.17 1.28 -0.51
C PRO A 138 -7.79 2.52 0.31
N ILE A 139 -7.89 2.41 1.65
CA ILE A 139 -7.45 3.47 2.57
C ILE A 139 -5.94 3.67 2.45
N TYR A 140 -5.18 2.58 2.40
CA TYR A 140 -3.73 2.55 2.31
C TYR A 140 -3.28 2.16 0.90
N ASN A 141 -2.06 2.54 0.53
CA ASN A 141 -1.48 2.20 -0.78
C ASN A 141 -1.05 0.72 -0.82
N VAL A 142 -2.02 -0.19 -0.93
CA VAL A 142 -1.77 -1.64 -0.85
C VAL A 142 -1.64 -2.32 -2.20
N LEU A 143 -1.91 -1.65 -3.32
CA LEU A 143 -1.81 -2.26 -4.65
C LEU A 143 -0.44 -2.89 -4.90
N PRO A 144 0.71 -2.23 -4.64
CA PRO A 144 2.02 -2.84 -4.84
C PRO A 144 2.23 -4.14 -4.05
N LEU A 145 1.56 -4.26 -2.90
CA LEU A 145 1.64 -5.44 -2.04
C LEU A 145 0.78 -6.61 -2.54
N VAL A 146 -0.19 -6.33 -3.40
CA VAL A 146 -1.13 -7.34 -3.93
C VAL A 146 -0.61 -7.95 -5.24
N LEU A 147 0.28 -7.27 -5.96
CA LEU A 147 0.79 -7.70 -7.27
C LEU A 147 1.35 -9.14 -7.29
N PRO A 148 2.18 -9.57 -6.33
CA PRO A 148 2.68 -10.96 -6.35
C PRO A 148 1.56 -12.01 -6.31
N TYR A 149 0.50 -11.73 -5.54
CA TYR A 149 -0.68 -12.59 -5.48
C TYR A 149 -1.47 -12.58 -6.80
N LEU A 150 -1.66 -11.41 -7.43
CA LEU A 150 -2.38 -11.31 -8.69
C LEU A 150 -1.63 -12.01 -9.82
N ASN A 151 -0.32 -11.82 -9.90
CA ASN A 151 0.52 -12.48 -10.91
C ASN A 151 0.51 -14.01 -10.76
N ASP A 152 0.52 -14.52 -9.53
CA ASP A 152 0.46 -15.96 -9.27
C ASP A 152 -0.94 -16.52 -9.54
N ARG A 153 -2.00 -15.84 -9.09
CA ARG A 153 -3.37 -16.34 -9.14
C ARG A 153 -4.03 -16.19 -10.51
N PHE A 154 -3.69 -15.13 -11.26
CA PHE A 154 -4.28 -14.74 -12.54
C PHE A 154 -3.22 -14.58 -13.64
N GLY A 155 -2.14 -15.35 -13.56
CA GLY A 155 -1.02 -15.27 -14.51
C GLY A 155 -1.35 -15.72 -15.93
N ASP A 156 -2.48 -16.39 -16.14
CA ASP A 156 -3.00 -16.85 -17.43
C ASP A 156 -3.97 -15.87 -18.10
N GLN A 157 -4.23 -14.70 -17.48
CA GLN A 157 -5.22 -13.74 -17.91
C GLN A 157 -4.65 -12.33 -17.92
N LYS A 158 -5.06 -11.50 -18.89
CA LYS A 158 -4.78 -10.06 -18.85
C LYS A 158 -5.67 -9.41 -17.82
N TRP A 159 -5.10 -8.59 -16.97
CA TRP A 159 -5.89 -7.88 -15.96
C TRP A 159 -5.39 -6.46 -15.74
N LEU A 160 -6.32 -5.62 -15.31
CA LEU A 160 -6.11 -4.24 -14.88
C LEU A 160 -6.74 -4.06 -13.50
N ILE A 161 -5.93 -3.70 -12.51
CA ILE A 161 -6.41 -3.24 -11.22
C ILE A 161 -6.12 -1.75 -11.07
N TYR A 162 -7.11 -0.97 -10.62
CA TYR A 162 -7.01 0.48 -10.54
C TYR A 162 -7.39 0.99 -9.14
N ASP A 163 -6.54 1.84 -8.55
CA ASP A 163 -6.82 2.57 -7.31
C ASP A 163 -7.48 3.90 -7.67
N MET A 164 -8.79 3.98 -7.42
CA MET A 164 -9.60 5.19 -7.72
C MET A 164 -9.18 6.38 -6.86
N ARG A 165 -8.69 6.13 -5.64
CA ARG A 165 -8.28 7.19 -4.72
C ARG A 165 -6.97 7.86 -5.13
N ARG A 166 -6.01 7.05 -5.63
CA ARG A 166 -4.66 7.51 -6.00
C ARG A 166 -4.49 7.71 -7.49
N GLU A 167 -5.52 7.36 -8.27
CA GLU A 167 -5.58 7.55 -9.72
C GLU A 167 -4.43 6.88 -10.47
N TYR A 168 -4.08 5.66 -10.05
CA TYR A 168 -3.11 4.82 -10.72
C TYR A 168 -3.53 3.35 -10.64
N GLY A 169 -2.92 2.52 -11.47
CA GLY A 169 -3.21 1.10 -11.47
C GLY A 169 -2.05 0.27 -11.99
N TYR A 170 -2.30 -1.02 -12.10
CA TYR A 170 -1.37 -1.96 -12.69
C TYR A 170 -2.07 -2.79 -13.75
N TYR A 171 -1.45 -2.84 -14.92
CA TYR A 171 -1.89 -3.68 -16.04
C TYR A 171 -0.90 -4.82 -16.25
N TYR A 172 -1.43 -6.03 -16.41
CA TYR A 172 -0.68 -7.23 -16.74
C TYR A 172 -1.07 -7.76 -18.12
N ASP A 173 -0.09 -7.90 -19.00
CA ASP A 173 -0.25 -8.26 -20.41
C ASP A 173 0.03 -9.76 -20.71
N LEU A 174 0.15 -10.61 -19.70
CA LEU A 174 0.62 -12.01 -19.69
C LEU A 174 2.16 -12.17 -19.64
N LYS A 175 2.93 -11.11 -19.64
CA LYS A 175 4.40 -11.14 -19.59
C LYS A 175 4.93 -10.32 -18.43
N GLU A 176 4.47 -9.09 -18.34
CA GLU A 176 4.92 -8.15 -17.33
C GLU A 176 3.77 -7.34 -16.75
N THR A 177 3.98 -6.85 -15.53
CA THR A 177 3.06 -5.95 -14.86
C THR A 177 3.63 -4.54 -14.91
N ILE A 178 2.90 -3.61 -15.53
CA ILE A 178 3.29 -2.22 -15.68
C ILE A 178 2.37 -1.31 -14.86
N GLU A 179 2.91 -0.26 -14.26
CA GLU A 179 2.11 0.80 -13.65
C GLU A 179 1.48 1.65 -14.76
N VAL A 180 0.20 1.97 -14.59
CA VAL A 180 -0.57 2.77 -15.54
C VAL A 180 -1.23 3.94 -14.84
N ARG A 181 -1.26 5.08 -15.52
CA ARG A 181 -2.01 6.29 -15.14
C ARG A 181 -2.77 6.79 -16.35
N PHE A 182 -4.02 7.15 -16.16
CA PHE A 182 -4.86 7.59 -17.25
C PHE A 182 -4.99 9.12 -17.20
N GLU A 183 -4.63 9.80 -18.28
CA GLU A 183 -4.77 11.26 -18.41
C GLU A 183 -6.23 11.67 -18.51
N GLN A 184 -7.05 10.86 -19.17
CA GLN A 184 -8.50 11.08 -19.28
C GLN A 184 -9.22 10.09 -18.37
N LYS A 185 -10.07 10.64 -17.50
CA LYS A 185 -10.88 9.84 -16.58
C LYS A 185 -12.13 9.35 -17.30
N GLU A 186 -12.04 8.16 -17.87
CA GLU A 186 -13.22 7.50 -18.43
C GLU A 186 -14.21 7.12 -17.33
N ALA A 187 -15.49 7.04 -17.68
CA ALA A 187 -16.58 6.81 -16.71
C ALA A 187 -16.38 5.54 -15.87
N HIS A 188 -15.80 4.48 -16.42
CA HIS A 188 -15.54 3.23 -15.71
C HIS A 188 -14.42 3.35 -14.64
N LEU A 189 -13.43 4.24 -14.85
CA LEU A 189 -12.38 4.51 -13.85
C LEU A 189 -12.94 5.31 -12.65
N LEU A 190 -13.97 6.11 -12.87
CA LEU A 190 -14.63 6.91 -11.83
C LEU A 190 -15.70 6.11 -11.08
N SER A 191 -16.43 5.24 -11.78
CA SER A 191 -17.51 4.44 -11.18
C SER A 191 -17.04 3.11 -10.60
N GLY A 192 -15.89 2.62 -11.02
CA GLY A 192 -15.39 1.29 -10.70
C GLY A 192 -16.10 0.16 -11.47
N PHE A 193 -17.01 0.49 -12.39
CA PHE A 193 -17.76 -0.48 -13.18
C PHE A 193 -17.59 -0.22 -14.67
N LEU A 194 -17.40 -1.29 -15.44
CA LEU A 194 -17.40 -1.21 -16.88
C LEU A 194 -18.79 -0.81 -17.38
N SER A 195 -18.85 0.08 -18.38
CA SER A 195 -20.10 0.37 -19.09
C SER A 195 -20.57 -0.87 -19.85
N GLU A 196 -21.88 -0.92 -20.16
CA GLU A 196 -22.45 -2.07 -20.91
C GLU A 196 -21.77 -2.33 -22.25
N GLU A 197 -21.28 -1.27 -22.89
CA GLU A 197 -20.58 -1.31 -24.17
C GLU A 197 -19.17 -1.91 -24.09
N LEU A 198 -18.52 -1.75 -22.92
CA LEU A 198 -17.17 -2.25 -22.64
C LEU A 198 -17.17 -3.64 -21.96
N MET A 199 -18.33 -4.14 -21.59
CA MET A 199 -18.48 -5.38 -20.85
C MET A 199 -18.69 -6.57 -21.79
N ASP A 200 -18.05 -7.73 -21.49
CA ASP A 200 -18.30 -8.98 -22.19
C ASP A 200 -19.79 -9.37 -22.12
N GLU A 201 -20.35 -9.92 -23.21
CA GLU A 201 -21.78 -10.27 -23.31
C GLU A 201 -22.26 -11.18 -22.18
N ASN A 202 -21.40 -12.06 -21.70
CA ASN A 202 -21.73 -13.02 -20.64
C ASN A 202 -21.49 -12.46 -19.23
N GLU A 203 -20.82 -11.31 -19.08
CA GLU A 203 -20.43 -10.80 -17.77
C GLU A 203 -21.64 -10.48 -16.88
N LYS A 204 -22.73 -9.93 -17.43
CA LYS A 204 -23.97 -9.70 -16.68
C LYS A 204 -24.58 -11.01 -16.14
N LEU A 205 -24.53 -12.08 -16.94
CA LEU A 205 -25.01 -13.39 -16.52
C LEU A 205 -24.15 -13.95 -15.38
N PHE A 206 -22.82 -13.87 -15.50
CA PHE A 206 -21.90 -14.32 -14.45
C PHE A 206 -22.08 -13.53 -13.15
N GLN A 207 -22.26 -12.22 -13.21
CA GLN A 207 -22.55 -11.41 -12.03
C GLN A 207 -23.89 -11.78 -11.38
N GLN A 208 -24.91 -12.08 -12.17
CA GLN A 208 -26.21 -12.53 -11.65
C GLN A 208 -26.09 -13.91 -11.00
N MET A 209 -25.43 -14.85 -11.66
CA MET A 209 -25.18 -16.20 -11.12
C MET A 209 -24.40 -16.12 -9.80
N TRP A 210 -23.38 -15.23 -9.72
CA TRP A 210 -22.62 -15.02 -8.49
C TRP A 210 -23.50 -14.49 -7.36
N LYS A 211 -24.37 -13.52 -7.64
CA LYS A 211 -25.31 -12.97 -6.65
C LYS A 211 -26.27 -14.05 -6.12
N GLU A 212 -26.79 -14.88 -7.00
CA GLU A 212 -27.68 -16.01 -6.62
C GLU A 212 -26.93 -17.08 -5.83
N TYR A 213 -25.75 -17.46 -6.27
CA TYR A 213 -24.89 -18.39 -5.53
C TYR A 213 -24.60 -17.88 -4.11
N PHE A 214 -24.20 -16.60 -3.97
CA PHE A 214 -23.92 -16.00 -2.66
C PHE A 214 -25.14 -16.01 -1.76
N LYS A 215 -26.33 -15.69 -2.27
CA LYS A 215 -27.58 -15.77 -1.50
C LYS A 215 -27.88 -17.20 -1.02
N THR A 216 -27.59 -18.19 -1.84
CA THR A 216 -27.87 -19.60 -1.56
C THR A 216 -26.96 -20.16 -0.48
N ILE A 217 -25.67 -19.78 -0.49
CA ILE A 217 -24.69 -20.27 0.50
C ILE A 217 -24.65 -19.42 1.78
N ALA A 218 -25.27 -18.22 1.78
CA ALA A 218 -25.27 -17.35 2.94
C ALA A 218 -26.10 -17.98 4.07
N ILE A 219 -25.46 -18.19 5.22
CA ILE A 219 -26.12 -18.65 6.43
C ILE A 219 -26.89 -17.47 7.00
N LYS A 220 -28.23 -17.49 6.95
CA LYS A 220 -29.12 -16.38 7.32
C LYS A 220 -28.86 -15.87 8.74
N GLU A 221 -28.58 -16.75 9.67
CA GLU A 221 -28.31 -16.43 11.07
C GLU A 221 -26.97 -15.69 11.28
N ARG A 222 -26.07 -15.73 10.31
CA ARG A 222 -24.76 -15.06 10.34
C ARG A 222 -24.74 -13.76 9.54
N ILE A 223 -25.84 -13.38 8.91
CA ILE A 223 -25.91 -12.14 8.15
C ILE A 223 -25.77 -10.95 9.10
N ASN A 224 -24.68 -10.19 8.97
CA ASN A 224 -24.45 -8.97 9.72
C ASN A 224 -24.35 -7.79 8.74
N PRO A 225 -25.42 -7.00 8.53
CA PRO A 225 -25.44 -5.90 7.58
C PRO A 225 -24.40 -4.80 7.87
N LYS A 226 -24.02 -4.63 9.15
CA LYS A 226 -23.01 -3.63 9.54
C LYS A 226 -21.60 -4.07 9.09
N LEU A 227 -21.26 -5.32 9.34
CA LEU A 227 -19.99 -5.91 8.88
C LEU A 227 -19.89 -5.94 7.35
N HIS A 228 -20.99 -6.28 6.68
CA HIS A 228 -21.04 -6.34 5.21
C HIS A 228 -20.74 -4.98 4.57
N ARG A 229 -21.28 -3.87 5.15
CA ARG A 229 -21.01 -2.51 4.67
C ARG A 229 -19.59 -2.00 4.96
N GLN A 230 -18.89 -2.61 5.90
CA GLN A 230 -17.51 -2.24 6.24
C GLN A 230 -16.48 -2.93 5.33
N HIS A 231 -16.89 -3.91 4.54
CA HIS A 231 -16.02 -4.77 3.74
C HIS A 231 -16.33 -4.74 2.24
N LEU A 232 -17.32 -3.95 1.82
CA LEU A 232 -17.60 -3.57 0.44
C LEU A 232 -17.09 -2.16 0.19
#